data_24f4058be68d7db7da71d5d82097128e
#
_entry.id   24f4058be68d7db7da71d5d82097128e
#
_cell.length_a   1.000
_cell.length_b   1.000
_cell.length_c   1.000
_cell.angle_alpha   90.00
_cell.angle_beta   90.00
_cell.angle_gamma   90.00
#
_symmetry.space_group_name_H-M   'P 1'
#
loop_
_entity.id
_entity.type
_entity.pdbx_description
1 polymer ?
#
loop_
_entity_poly.entity_id
_entity_poly.type
_entity_poly.pdbx_seq_one_letter_code
_entity_poly.pdbx_strand_id
1 'polypeptide(L)'
;MQDQQLLRYGRHILLDDIGVEGQDKLLASRVLVVGAGGLGSPVCLYLACAGVGEIRVADDDTVELSNLQRQIMHGTDQLGELKVMSAKDAMWRVNPETRVVPLPERLAGDALLEQVKAVDAVIDCCDNFQTRHAINRACVQTATPLISG
;
A
#
# COMPACT_ATOMS: atom_id res chain seq x y z
N MET A 1 -8.37 7.87 -19.20
CA MET A 1 -6.90 7.61 -19.21
C MET A 1 -6.20 8.44 -20.29
N GLN A 2 -4.95 8.86 -20.02
CA GLN A 2 -4.06 9.54 -20.98
C GLN A 2 -3.26 8.50 -21.78
N ASP A 3 -2.66 8.90 -22.91
CA ASP A 3 -1.90 7.99 -23.79
C ASP A 3 -0.75 7.24 -23.06
N GLN A 4 -0.05 7.90 -22.14
CA GLN A 4 0.99 7.25 -21.34
C GLN A 4 0.43 6.18 -20.40
N GLN A 5 -0.76 6.39 -19.84
CA GLN A 5 -1.44 5.41 -19.00
C GLN A 5 -1.93 4.22 -19.81
N LEU A 6 -2.41 4.44 -21.04
CA LEU A 6 -2.78 3.36 -21.96
C LEU A 6 -1.58 2.46 -22.28
N LEU A 7 -0.40 3.07 -22.47
CA LEU A 7 0.84 2.31 -22.67
C LEU A 7 1.27 1.56 -21.41
N ARG A 8 1.23 2.23 -20.25
CA ARG A 8 1.65 1.65 -18.96
C ARG A 8 0.78 0.46 -18.57
N TYR A 9 -0.53 0.59 -18.69
CA TYR A 9 -1.50 -0.41 -18.23
C TYR A 9 -2.07 -1.29 -19.35
N GLY A 10 -1.50 -1.24 -20.55
CA GLY A 10 -2.01 -1.97 -21.71
C GLY A 10 -2.21 -3.47 -21.47
N ARG A 11 -1.36 -4.12 -20.67
CA ARG A 11 -1.51 -5.54 -20.30
C ARG A 11 -2.70 -5.80 -19.39
N HIS A 12 -3.04 -4.88 -18.49
CA HIS A 12 -4.25 -4.98 -17.67
C HIS A 12 -5.52 -4.75 -18.50
N ILE A 13 -5.47 -3.79 -19.39
CA ILE A 13 -6.62 -3.43 -20.24
C ILE A 13 -7.02 -4.59 -21.17
N LEU A 14 -6.07 -5.44 -21.54
CA LEU A 14 -6.31 -6.64 -22.36
C LEU A 14 -6.91 -7.81 -21.59
N LEU A 15 -6.99 -7.74 -20.25
CA LEU A 15 -7.63 -8.76 -19.43
C LEU A 15 -9.14 -8.48 -19.37
N ASP A 16 -9.97 -9.46 -19.74
CA ASP A 16 -11.43 -9.31 -19.77
C ASP A 16 -12.02 -8.89 -18.41
N ASP A 17 -11.42 -9.36 -17.31
CA ASP A 17 -11.87 -9.04 -15.94
C ASP A 17 -11.49 -7.63 -15.47
N ILE A 18 -10.56 -6.97 -16.15
CA ILE A 18 -10.12 -5.60 -15.81
C ILE A 18 -10.63 -4.62 -16.84
N GLY A 19 -10.16 -4.73 -18.09
CA GLY A 19 -10.50 -3.81 -19.15
C GLY A 19 -10.13 -2.36 -18.85
N VAL A 20 -10.65 -1.45 -19.65
CA VAL A 20 -10.50 0.02 -19.46
C VAL A 20 -11.19 0.47 -18.17
N GLU A 21 -12.41 0.00 -17.92
CA GLU A 21 -13.20 0.39 -16.75
C GLU A 21 -12.56 -0.04 -15.44
N GLY A 22 -12.01 -1.26 -15.37
CA GLY A 22 -11.30 -1.77 -14.20
C GLY A 22 -10.04 -0.98 -13.92
N GLN A 23 -9.29 -0.62 -14.96
CA GLN A 23 -8.09 0.21 -14.81
C GLN A 23 -8.45 1.64 -14.35
N ASP A 24 -9.51 2.23 -14.83
CA ASP A 24 -9.99 3.53 -14.36
C ASP A 24 -10.42 3.46 -12.87
N LYS A 25 -11.04 2.37 -12.44
CA LYS A 25 -11.35 2.12 -11.03
C LYS A 25 -10.09 2.01 -10.18
N LEU A 26 -9.04 1.31 -10.64
CA LEU A 26 -7.76 1.24 -9.95
C LEU A 26 -7.12 2.62 -9.78
N LEU A 27 -7.09 3.42 -10.84
CA LEU A 27 -6.56 4.79 -10.81
C LEU A 27 -7.33 5.72 -9.85
N ALA A 28 -8.61 5.46 -9.64
CA ALA A 28 -9.45 6.22 -8.70
C ALA A 28 -9.41 5.67 -7.27
N SER A 29 -8.87 4.47 -7.06
CA SER A 29 -8.90 3.77 -5.77
C SER A 29 -7.90 4.32 -4.76
N ARG A 30 -8.27 4.22 -3.49
CA ARG A 30 -7.44 4.53 -2.33
C ARG A 30 -7.31 3.29 -1.45
N VAL A 31 -6.10 2.93 -1.09
CA VAL A 31 -5.79 1.73 -0.30
C VAL A 31 -4.95 2.09 0.91
N LEU A 32 -5.26 1.50 2.06
CA LEU A 32 -4.41 1.53 3.25
C LEU A 32 -3.64 0.21 3.37
N VAL A 33 -2.32 0.28 3.39
CA VAL A 33 -1.43 -0.85 3.70
C VAL A 33 -0.88 -0.66 5.10
N VAL A 34 -1.13 -1.61 5.99
CA VAL A 34 -0.61 -1.59 7.36
C VAL A 34 0.56 -2.56 7.46
N GLY A 35 1.75 -2.01 7.63
CA GLY A 35 3.02 -2.73 7.64
C GLY A 35 3.82 -2.56 6.35
N ALA A 36 5.05 -2.07 6.46
CA ALA A 36 6.02 -1.88 5.38
C ALA A 36 7.21 -2.84 5.49
N GLY A 37 6.96 -4.05 5.96
CA GLY A 37 7.95 -5.11 6.15
C GLY A 37 7.98 -6.13 5.00
N GLY A 38 8.12 -7.40 5.35
CA GLY A 38 8.24 -8.51 4.37
C GLY A 38 6.99 -8.73 3.52
N LEU A 39 5.79 -8.60 4.09
CA LEU A 39 4.53 -8.69 3.36
C LEU A 39 4.19 -7.37 2.65
N GLY A 40 4.38 -6.23 3.34
CA GLY A 40 4.07 -4.92 2.78
C GLY A 40 4.94 -4.54 1.59
N SER A 41 6.20 -4.98 1.55
CA SER A 41 7.13 -4.65 0.46
C SER A 41 6.62 -5.07 -0.93
N PRO A 42 6.33 -6.35 -1.20
CA PRO A 42 5.79 -6.74 -2.51
C PRO A 42 4.41 -6.14 -2.75
N VAL A 43 3.54 -6.07 -1.73
CA VAL A 43 2.19 -5.51 -1.87
C VAL A 43 2.25 -4.06 -2.34
N CYS A 44 3.00 -3.19 -1.68
CA CYS A 44 3.12 -1.79 -2.06
C CYS A 44 3.64 -1.61 -3.49
N LEU A 45 4.70 -2.36 -3.87
CA LEU A 45 5.27 -2.28 -5.20
C LEU A 45 4.28 -2.72 -6.28
N TYR A 46 3.60 -3.86 -6.09
CA TYR A 46 2.63 -4.35 -7.07
C TYR A 46 1.39 -3.45 -7.18
N LEU A 47 0.88 -2.91 -6.08
CA LEU A 47 -0.23 -1.95 -6.11
C LEU A 47 0.15 -0.66 -6.86
N ALA A 48 1.36 -0.14 -6.64
CA ALA A 48 1.86 1.01 -7.38
C ALA A 48 2.02 0.69 -8.88
N CYS A 49 2.62 -0.46 -9.22
CA CYS A 49 2.73 -0.91 -10.61
C CYS A 49 1.36 -1.10 -11.29
N ALA A 50 0.36 -1.59 -10.54
CA ALA A 50 -1.00 -1.77 -11.04
C ALA A 50 -1.76 -0.47 -11.24
N GLY A 51 -1.25 0.65 -10.73
CA GLY A 51 -1.86 1.96 -10.91
C GLY A 51 -2.95 2.29 -9.90
N VAL A 52 -2.85 1.78 -8.67
CA VAL A 52 -3.69 2.27 -7.56
C VAL A 52 -3.40 3.75 -7.34
N GLY A 53 -4.45 4.58 -7.36
CA GLY A 53 -4.31 6.04 -7.39
C GLY A 53 -3.71 6.62 -6.11
N GLU A 54 -4.13 6.12 -4.93
CA GLU A 54 -3.56 6.52 -3.65
C GLU A 54 -3.25 5.30 -2.78
N ILE A 55 -2.02 5.23 -2.28
CA ILE A 55 -1.57 4.20 -1.33
C ILE A 55 -1.12 4.90 -0.05
N ARG A 56 -1.83 4.65 1.05
CA ARG A 56 -1.42 5.04 2.40
C ARG A 56 -0.66 3.90 3.02
N VAL A 57 0.54 4.15 3.53
CA VAL A 57 1.39 3.13 4.14
C VAL A 57 1.66 3.50 5.58
N ALA A 58 1.26 2.64 6.51
CA ALA A 58 1.46 2.84 7.94
C ALA A 58 2.51 1.87 8.49
N ASP A 59 3.56 2.40 9.07
CA ASP A 59 4.61 1.66 9.77
C ASP A 59 5.42 2.64 10.63
N ASP A 60 5.76 2.27 11.86
CA ASP A 60 6.51 3.11 12.80
C ASP A 60 8.00 2.76 12.86
N ASP A 61 8.46 1.73 12.14
CA ASP A 61 9.84 1.26 12.15
C ASP A 61 10.75 2.03 11.18
N THR A 62 12.05 1.83 11.41
CA THR A 62 13.13 2.23 10.50
C THR A 62 13.69 1.03 9.73
N VAL A 63 14.36 1.30 8.63
CA VAL A 63 15.03 0.28 7.81
C VAL A 63 16.28 -0.22 8.54
N GLU A 64 16.37 -1.53 8.71
CA GLU A 64 17.50 -2.21 9.35
C GLU A 64 18.15 -3.21 8.39
N LEU A 65 19.46 -3.42 8.53
CA LEU A 65 20.20 -4.38 7.70
C LEU A 65 19.62 -5.80 7.80
N SER A 66 19.17 -6.20 8.99
CA SER A 66 18.54 -7.49 9.27
C SER A 66 17.20 -7.71 8.55
N ASN A 67 16.62 -6.66 7.97
CA ASN A 67 15.35 -6.70 7.25
C ASN A 67 15.51 -6.94 5.74
N LEU A 68 16.66 -6.56 5.17
CA LEU A 68 16.85 -6.43 3.72
C LEU A 68 16.79 -7.77 2.96
N GLN A 69 16.98 -8.91 3.63
CA GLN A 69 16.90 -10.21 2.97
C GLN A 69 15.47 -10.60 2.55
N ARG A 70 14.43 -9.89 3.06
CA ARG A 70 13.01 -10.14 2.70
C ARG A 70 12.17 -8.89 2.45
N GLN A 71 12.61 -7.73 2.92
CA GLN A 71 11.89 -6.45 2.74
C GLN A 71 12.40 -5.75 1.48
N ILE A 72 12.02 -6.28 0.32
CA ILE A 72 12.57 -5.93 -1.01
C ILE A 72 12.31 -4.48 -1.45
N MET A 73 11.44 -3.77 -0.77
CA MET A 73 11.14 -2.37 -1.04
C MET A 73 12.25 -1.44 -0.55
N HIS A 74 13.02 -1.87 0.45
CA HIS A 74 14.07 -1.08 1.10
C HIS A 74 15.46 -1.45 0.57
N GLY A 75 16.37 -0.48 0.55
CA GLY A 75 17.76 -0.64 0.11
C GLY A 75 18.77 -0.36 1.20
N THR A 76 20.02 -0.80 0.98
CA THR A 76 21.14 -0.58 1.90
C THR A 76 21.45 0.92 2.09
N ASP A 77 21.23 1.72 1.08
CA ASP A 77 21.36 3.18 1.09
C ASP A 77 20.33 3.89 1.97
N GLN A 78 19.27 3.18 2.36
CA GLN A 78 18.17 3.70 3.17
C GLN A 78 18.22 3.23 4.63
N LEU A 79 19.33 2.62 5.08
CA LEU A 79 19.48 2.19 6.48
C LEU A 79 19.27 3.35 7.46
N GLY A 80 18.39 3.14 8.45
CA GLY A 80 18.01 4.13 9.46
C GLY A 80 16.89 5.09 9.02
N GLU A 81 16.49 5.10 7.77
CA GLU A 81 15.32 5.88 7.32
C GLU A 81 14.01 5.22 7.81
N LEU A 82 12.95 6.03 7.94
CA LEU A 82 11.62 5.52 8.21
C LEU A 82 11.17 4.61 7.07
N LYS A 83 10.67 3.41 7.37
CA LYS A 83 10.20 2.45 6.36
C LYS A 83 9.15 3.05 5.41
N VAL A 84 8.27 3.90 5.93
CA VAL A 84 7.22 4.54 5.11
C VAL A 84 7.79 5.55 4.11
N MET A 85 8.91 6.20 4.41
CA MET A 85 9.59 7.11 3.49
C MET A 85 10.35 6.34 2.42
N SER A 86 11.10 5.30 2.80
CA SER A 86 11.72 4.36 1.88
C SER A 86 10.69 3.72 0.94
N ALA A 87 9.53 3.33 1.47
CA ALA A 87 8.40 2.81 0.68
C ALA A 87 7.90 3.82 -0.35
N LYS A 88 7.74 5.07 0.04
CA LYS A 88 7.32 6.15 -0.87
C LYS A 88 8.30 6.30 -2.04
N ASP A 89 9.59 6.32 -1.76
CA ASP A 89 10.61 6.45 -2.80
C ASP A 89 10.67 5.24 -3.73
N ALA A 90 10.50 4.03 -3.18
CA ALA A 90 10.46 2.81 -3.97
C ALA A 90 9.24 2.78 -4.91
N MET A 91 8.05 3.12 -4.40
CA MET A 91 6.84 3.19 -5.21
C MET A 91 6.91 4.28 -6.28
N TRP A 92 7.48 5.45 -5.95
CA TRP A 92 7.67 6.52 -6.92
C TRP A 92 8.57 6.10 -8.10
N ARG A 93 9.62 5.32 -7.83
CA ARG A 93 10.52 4.80 -8.88
C ARG A 93 9.80 3.89 -9.88
N VAL A 94 8.82 3.12 -9.44
CA VAL A 94 8.09 2.20 -10.33
C VAL A 94 6.87 2.88 -10.97
N ASN A 95 6.20 3.77 -10.24
CA ASN A 95 5.05 4.52 -10.76
C ASN A 95 4.90 5.90 -10.09
N PRO A 96 5.41 6.98 -10.71
CA PRO A 96 5.31 8.32 -10.14
C PRO A 96 3.89 8.91 -10.13
N GLU A 97 2.93 8.28 -10.82
CA GLU A 97 1.52 8.72 -10.83
C GLU A 97 0.76 8.29 -9.57
N THR A 98 1.20 7.24 -8.88
CA THR A 98 0.61 6.80 -7.62
C THR A 98 0.92 7.81 -6.52
N ARG A 99 -0.13 8.35 -5.89
CA ARG A 99 0.02 9.19 -4.71
C ARG A 99 0.31 8.34 -3.48
N VAL A 100 1.50 8.46 -2.92
CA VAL A 100 1.88 7.75 -1.69
C VAL A 100 1.76 8.68 -0.50
N VAL A 101 1.00 8.26 0.52
CA VAL A 101 0.82 8.95 1.80
C VAL A 101 1.53 8.13 2.89
N PRO A 102 2.74 8.54 3.32
CA PRO A 102 3.44 7.88 4.41
C PRO A 102 2.81 8.24 5.76
N LEU A 103 2.55 7.23 6.58
CA LEU A 103 2.03 7.36 7.94
C LEU A 103 3.06 6.75 8.91
N PRO A 104 4.01 7.55 9.44
CA PRO A 104 5.10 7.06 10.28
C PRO A 104 4.65 6.83 11.72
N GLU A 105 3.59 6.06 11.88
CA GLU A 105 2.98 5.79 13.18
C GLU A 105 2.36 4.40 13.24
N ARG A 106 2.25 3.87 14.44
CA ARG A 106 1.47 2.68 14.72
C ARG A 106 0.01 3.06 14.84
N LEU A 107 -0.78 2.77 13.82
CA LEU A 107 -2.21 3.08 13.81
C LEU A 107 -2.96 2.25 14.85
N ALA A 108 -3.73 2.93 15.70
CA ALA A 108 -4.62 2.31 16.69
C ALA A 108 -5.82 3.22 17.00
N GLY A 109 -6.87 2.66 17.59
CA GLY A 109 -8.04 3.42 18.06
C GLY A 109 -8.67 4.30 16.99
N ASP A 110 -8.96 5.54 17.33
CA ASP A 110 -9.63 6.50 16.44
C ASP A 110 -8.79 6.85 15.21
N ALA A 111 -7.46 6.96 15.36
CA ALA A 111 -6.57 7.23 14.23
C ALA A 111 -6.63 6.12 13.17
N LEU A 112 -6.66 4.85 13.58
CA LEU A 112 -6.86 3.72 12.68
C LEU A 112 -8.24 3.79 12.01
N LEU A 113 -9.29 4.04 12.78
CA LEU A 113 -10.65 4.11 12.27
C LEU A 113 -10.82 5.21 11.21
N GLU A 114 -10.22 6.38 11.43
CA GLU A 114 -10.23 7.48 10.47
C GLU A 114 -9.52 7.10 9.16
N GLN A 115 -8.37 6.44 9.24
CA GLN A 115 -7.66 5.98 8.04
C GLN A 115 -8.46 4.94 7.26
N VAL A 116 -9.10 4.00 7.97
CA VAL A 116 -9.94 2.96 7.34
C VAL A 116 -11.16 3.57 6.63
N LYS A 117 -11.81 4.57 7.23
CA LYS A 117 -12.93 5.30 6.60
C LYS A 117 -12.54 6.06 5.34
N ALA A 118 -11.28 6.43 5.21
CA ALA A 118 -10.80 7.28 4.12
C ALA A 118 -10.36 6.51 2.87
N VAL A 119 -10.43 5.17 2.89
CA VAL A 119 -9.96 4.29 1.81
C VAL A 119 -11.03 3.32 1.33
N ASP A 120 -10.82 2.76 0.17
CA ASP A 120 -11.74 1.81 -0.47
C ASP A 120 -11.44 0.36 -0.06
N ALA A 121 -10.21 0.07 0.37
CA ALA A 121 -9.79 -1.23 0.88
C ALA A 121 -8.61 -1.09 1.86
N VAL A 122 -8.49 -2.07 2.77
CA VAL A 122 -7.36 -2.19 3.70
C VAL A 122 -6.62 -3.49 3.43
N ILE A 123 -5.29 -3.43 3.41
CA ILE A 123 -4.43 -4.59 3.30
C ILE A 123 -3.59 -4.70 4.57
N ASP A 124 -3.84 -5.76 5.31
CA ASP A 124 -3.13 -6.07 6.54
C ASP A 124 -1.86 -6.86 6.22
N CYS A 125 -0.73 -6.19 6.37
CA CYS A 125 0.62 -6.73 6.22
C CYS A 125 1.41 -6.70 7.54
N CYS A 126 0.72 -6.55 8.67
CA CYS A 126 1.35 -6.55 9.98
C CYS A 126 1.70 -7.98 10.46
N ASP A 127 2.59 -8.07 11.44
CA ASP A 127 3.13 -9.32 11.97
C ASP A 127 2.67 -9.65 13.40
N ASN A 128 1.68 -8.93 13.92
CA ASN A 128 1.17 -9.17 15.27
C ASN A 128 -0.36 -9.22 15.33
N PHE A 129 -0.89 -10.10 16.17
CA PHE A 129 -2.33 -10.34 16.30
C PHE A 129 -3.10 -9.15 16.88
N GLN A 130 -2.51 -8.38 17.77
CA GLN A 130 -3.18 -7.22 18.36
C GLN A 130 -3.56 -6.19 17.29
N THR A 131 -2.64 -5.87 16.40
CA THR A 131 -2.87 -4.97 15.27
C THR A 131 -3.85 -5.57 14.27
N ARG A 132 -3.73 -6.87 13.93
CA ARG A 132 -4.66 -7.59 13.05
C ARG A 132 -6.10 -7.52 13.55
N HIS A 133 -6.33 -7.79 14.83
CA HIS A 133 -7.65 -7.71 15.43
C HIS A 133 -8.21 -6.28 15.44
N ALA A 134 -7.36 -5.28 15.68
CA ALA A 134 -7.76 -3.88 15.63
C ALA A 134 -8.19 -3.46 14.22
N ILE A 135 -7.41 -3.82 13.19
CA ILE A 135 -7.72 -3.57 11.78
C ILE A 135 -9.04 -4.26 11.41
N ASN A 136 -9.20 -5.54 11.75
CA ASN A 136 -10.42 -6.28 11.46
C ASN A 136 -11.66 -5.61 12.07
N ARG A 137 -11.61 -5.22 13.35
CA ARG A 137 -12.71 -4.50 13.99
C ARG A 137 -13.04 -3.19 13.29
N ALA A 138 -12.03 -2.40 12.94
CA ALA A 138 -12.23 -1.14 12.23
C ALA A 138 -12.88 -1.35 10.85
N CYS A 139 -12.42 -2.36 10.10
CA CYS A 139 -12.98 -2.70 8.79
C CYS A 139 -14.43 -3.19 8.88
N VAL A 140 -14.77 -4.03 9.88
CA VAL A 140 -16.14 -4.48 10.12
C VAL A 140 -17.04 -3.29 10.46
N GLN A 141 -16.58 -2.41 11.35
CA GLN A 141 -17.35 -1.24 11.78
C GLN A 141 -17.66 -0.26 10.64
N THR A 142 -16.79 -0.18 9.66
CA THR A 142 -16.90 0.75 8.52
C THR A 142 -17.42 0.10 7.25
N ALA A 143 -17.62 -1.21 7.24
CA ALA A 143 -17.93 -2.03 6.07
C ALA A 143 -16.86 -1.85 4.96
N THR A 144 -15.58 -1.66 5.34
CA THR A 144 -14.46 -1.53 4.41
C THR A 144 -13.86 -2.91 4.14
N PRO A 145 -13.65 -3.32 2.88
CA PRO A 145 -13.00 -4.57 2.53
C PRO A 145 -11.61 -4.71 3.16
N LEU A 146 -11.32 -5.89 3.71
CA LEU A 146 -10.03 -6.24 4.31
C LEU A 146 -9.41 -7.43 3.59
N ILE A 147 -8.15 -7.29 3.17
CA ILE A 147 -7.31 -8.36 2.66
C ILE A 147 -6.19 -8.57 3.68
N SER A 148 -6.04 -9.80 4.19
CA SER A 148 -5.01 -10.14 5.17
C SER A 148 -3.97 -11.08 4.56
N GLY A 149 -2.69 -10.76 4.76
CA GLY A 149 -1.55 -11.58 4.33
C GLY A 149 -1.08 -12.56 5.41
#